data_43b5e089111d273a8ec65433be7a6cc5
#
_entry.id   43b5e089111d273a8ec65433be7a6cc5
#
_cell.length_a   1.000
_cell.length_b   1.000
_cell.length_c   1.000
_cell.angle_alpha   90.00
_cell.angle_beta   90.00
_cell.angle_gamma   90.00
#
_symmetry.space_group_name_H-M   'P 1'
#
loop_
_entity.id
_entity.type
_entity.pdbx_description
1 polymer ?
#
loop_
_entity_poly.entity_id
_entity_poly.type
_entity_poly.pdbx_seq_one_letter_code
_entity_poly.pdbx_strand_id
1 'polypeptide(L)'
;EKQSGKTRCLEVLDLIAANTISAGSISRAALVRSLAEQPTPTVLLDEYDTVFGDRPTDGSEDLRGIINNGHRAGMDYIICVPPKWDRQAFPVYAPIALAGIGHLPDTVVDRSVLITMRRQAPGERAEQFRRRPHEPPGRELGERLAAWVGEISHKLDGYEPDNPLEDRAADVWEPLLAIAEHAGPDWAARARTAALSLTARQDAPESLRVELLRDIRTIWPSEEPTLAAAELVRRLRDVEEMRWAEHKGNGLTARGLSQFLRPFGITSHKKATANVYARSDLSDAWDRYLEA
;
A
#
# COMPACT_ATOMS: atom_id res chain seq x y z
N GLU A 1 2.52 -12.88 -0.47
CA GLU A 1 2.43 -14.36 -0.57
C GLU A 1 1.85 -14.98 0.69
N LYS A 2 1.18 -16.14 0.58
CA LYS A 2 0.76 -16.94 1.75
C LYS A 2 2.00 -17.51 2.46
N GLN A 3 1.94 -17.64 3.79
CA GLN A 3 3.03 -18.25 4.61
C GLN A 3 4.38 -17.50 4.52
N SER A 4 4.38 -16.20 4.34
CA SER A 4 5.59 -15.36 4.30
C SER A 4 5.93 -14.70 5.64
N GLY A 5 5.22 -15.02 6.72
CA GLY A 5 5.51 -14.51 8.08
C GLY A 5 4.87 -13.16 8.44
N LYS A 6 3.93 -12.64 7.63
CA LYS A 6 3.26 -11.33 7.88
C LYS A 6 2.61 -11.23 9.25
N THR A 7 1.72 -12.15 9.59
CA THR A 7 1.07 -12.22 10.91
C THR A 7 2.10 -12.27 12.03
N ARG A 8 3.19 -13.03 11.83
CA ARG A 8 4.26 -13.12 12.81
C ARG A 8 5.02 -11.80 13.00
N CYS A 9 5.18 -11.04 11.92
CA CYS A 9 5.76 -9.69 11.99
C CYS A 9 4.88 -8.77 12.85
N LEU A 10 3.55 -8.79 12.65
CA LEU A 10 2.63 -8.01 13.49
C LEU A 10 2.66 -8.46 14.95
N GLU A 11 2.73 -9.77 15.23
CA GLU A 11 2.85 -10.28 16.60
C GLU A 11 4.14 -9.81 17.29
N VAL A 12 5.26 -9.69 16.57
CA VAL A 12 6.50 -9.14 17.10
C VAL A 12 6.36 -7.63 17.33
N LEU A 13 5.76 -6.90 16.40
CA LEU A 13 5.48 -5.47 16.56
C LEU A 13 4.60 -5.20 17.79
N ASP A 14 3.60 -6.04 18.06
CA ASP A 14 2.73 -5.95 19.23
C ASP A 14 3.49 -6.04 20.56
N LEU A 15 4.64 -6.69 20.58
CA LEU A 15 5.47 -6.78 21.77
C LEU A 15 6.34 -5.55 22.03
N ILE A 16 6.76 -4.87 20.95
CA ILE A 16 7.75 -3.79 21.03
C ILE A 16 7.17 -2.40 20.82
N ALA A 17 6.01 -2.27 20.18
CA ALA A 17 5.33 -1.01 20.03
C ALA A 17 4.50 -0.65 21.28
N ALA A 18 4.46 0.64 21.57
CA ALA A 18 3.65 1.13 22.70
C ALA A 18 2.16 1.21 22.34
N ASN A 19 1.29 0.92 23.30
CA ASN A 19 -0.16 1.08 23.19
C ASN A 19 -0.75 0.51 21.89
N THR A 20 -0.57 -0.80 21.66
CA THR A 20 -1.00 -1.46 20.41
C THR A 20 -2.47 -1.86 20.45
N ILE A 21 -3.12 -1.77 19.29
CA ILE A 21 -4.40 -2.38 18.99
C ILE A 21 -4.21 -3.35 17.84
N SER A 22 -4.22 -4.65 18.17
CA SER A 22 -4.09 -5.73 17.18
C SER A 22 -5.45 -6.31 16.83
N ALA A 23 -5.82 -6.31 15.55
CA ALA A 23 -7.08 -6.84 15.08
C ALA A 23 -6.97 -7.49 13.70
N GLY A 24 -7.69 -8.60 13.48
CA GLY A 24 -7.93 -9.15 12.14
C GLY A 24 -9.06 -8.42 11.41
N SER A 25 -9.96 -7.78 12.17
CA SER A 25 -11.02 -6.93 11.65
C SER A 25 -11.40 -5.89 12.70
N ILE A 26 -11.69 -4.68 12.27
CA ILE A 26 -12.10 -3.58 13.15
C ILE A 26 -13.23 -2.80 12.49
N SER A 27 -14.27 -2.46 13.26
CA SER A 27 -15.30 -1.57 12.76
C SER A 27 -14.84 -0.12 12.71
N ARG A 28 -15.39 0.69 11.79
CA ARG A 28 -15.13 2.13 11.71
C ARG A 28 -15.25 2.83 13.07
N ALA A 29 -16.37 2.56 13.77
CA ALA A 29 -16.64 3.22 15.05
C ALA A 29 -15.63 2.85 16.14
N ALA A 30 -15.16 1.60 16.15
CA ALA A 30 -14.12 1.17 17.06
C ALA A 30 -12.78 1.83 16.71
N LEU A 31 -12.38 1.82 15.44
CA LEU A 31 -11.12 2.43 15.00
C LEU A 31 -11.07 3.92 15.35
N VAL A 32 -12.09 4.70 14.97
CA VAL A 32 -12.13 6.15 15.20
C VAL A 32 -12.06 6.48 16.69
N ARG A 33 -12.77 5.74 17.55
CA ARG A 33 -12.75 5.96 19.00
C ARG A 33 -11.40 5.60 19.60
N SER A 34 -10.82 4.49 19.17
CA SER A 34 -9.49 4.08 19.64
C SER A 34 -8.40 5.06 19.24
N LEU A 35 -8.45 5.61 18.02
CA LEU A 35 -7.48 6.62 17.55
C LEU A 35 -7.59 7.94 18.34
N ALA A 36 -8.75 8.24 18.91
CA ALA A 36 -8.96 9.41 19.78
C ALA A 36 -8.48 9.24 21.21
N GLU A 37 -8.06 8.03 21.61
CA GLU A 37 -7.48 7.77 22.93
C GLU A 37 -6.10 8.43 23.07
N GLN A 38 -5.73 8.73 24.31
CA GLN A 38 -4.42 9.30 24.63
C GLN A 38 -3.68 8.40 25.63
N PRO A 39 -2.46 7.98 25.34
CA PRO A 39 -1.70 8.22 24.10
C PRO A 39 -2.30 7.48 22.90
N THR A 40 -2.20 8.09 21.71
CA THR A 40 -2.69 7.51 20.46
C THR A 40 -2.09 6.11 20.22
N PRO A 41 -2.90 5.09 19.93
CA PRO A 41 -2.41 3.73 19.76
C PRO A 41 -1.70 3.50 18.44
N THR A 42 -0.82 2.50 18.41
CA THR A 42 -0.33 1.87 17.18
C THR A 42 -1.33 0.81 16.73
N VAL A 43 -1.87 0.96 15.53
CA VAL A 43 -2.87 0.03 14.99
C VAL A 43 -2.19 -1.04 14.14
N LEU A 44 -2.42 -2.31 14.49
CA LEU A 44 -1.90 -3.48 13.78
C LEU A 44 -3.08 -4.25 13.18
N LEU A 45 -3.27 -4.17 11.86
CA LEU A 45 -4.37 -4.85 11.17
C LEU A 45 -3.81 -6.00 10.32
N ASP A 46 -4.22 -7.22 10.67
CA ASP A 46 -3.98 -8.40 9.84
C ASP A 46 -5.14 -8.58 8.84
N GLU A 47 -4.88 -9.25 7.73
CA GLU A 47 -5.88 -9.54 6.69
C GLU A 47 -6.54 -8.28 6.09
N TYR A 48 -5.73 -7.24 5.74
CA TYR A 48 -6.25 -6.02 5.13
C TYR A 48 -7.07 -6.29 3.85
N ASP A 49 -6.87 -7.42 3.21
CA ASP A 49 -7.62 -7.86 2.04
C ASP A 49 -9.13 -8.04 2.33
N THR A 50 -9.51 -8.21 3.58
CA THR A 50 -10.93 -8.18 3.99
C THR A 50 -11.52 -6.78 3.95
N VAL A 51 -10.68 -5.74 4.12
CA VAL A 51 -11.08 -4.32 4.09
C VAL A 51 -10.98 -3.75 2.67
N PHE A 52 -9.93 -4.12 1.93
CA PHE A 52 -9.62 -3.56 0.61
C PHE A 52 -9.88 -4.51 -0.55
N GLY A 53 -10.47 -5.68 -0.30
CA GLY A 53 -10.77 -6.68 -1.33
C GLY A 53 -11.74 -6.21 -2.42
N ASP A 54 -11.84 -6.99 -3.49
CA ASP A 54 -12.67 -6.68 -4.67
C ASP A 54 -14.18 -6.54 -4.39
N ARG A 55 -14.64 -6.96 -3.23
CA ARG A 55 -16.03 -6.81 -2.76
C ARG A 55 -16.02 -5.91 -1.52
N PRO A 56 -16.22 -4.60 -1.68
CA PRO A 56 -16.33 -3.71 -0.54
C PRO A 56 -17.50 -4.17 0.35
N THR A 57 -17.20 -4.40 1.62
CA THR A 57 -18.21 -4.60 2.65
C THR A 57 -18.73 -3.25 3.12
N ASP A 58 -19.93 -3.22 3.70
CA ASP A 58 -20.49 -2.02 4.29
C ASP A 58 -19.50 -1.45 5.33
N GLY A 59 -19.04 -0.21 5.13
CA GLY A 59 -18.02 0.44 5.98
C GLY A 59 -16.56 0.33 5.52
N SER A 60 -16.24 -0.48 4.51
CA SER A 60 -14.86 -0.59 4.00
C SER A 60 -14.35 0.71 3.37
N GLU A 61 -15.21 1.47 2.69
CA GLU A 61 -14.87 2.78 2.13
C GLU A 61 -14.56 3.81 3.25
N ASP A 62 -15.30 3.76 4.35
CA ASP A 62 -15.05 4.61 5.50
C ASP A 62 -13.71 4.28 6.17
N LEU A 63 -13.40 2.99 6.35
CA LEU A 63 -12.09 2.54 6.88
C LEU A 63 -10.95 2.97 5.97
N ARG A 64 -11.13 2.85 4.66
CA ARG A 64 -10.18 3.37 3.66
C ARG A 64 -9.97 4.87 3.79
N GLY A 65 -11.05 5.64 3.97
CA GLY A 65 -11.00 7.09 4.19
C GLY A 65 -10.21 7.46 5.44
N ILE A 66 -10.41 6.74 6.57
CA ILE A 66 -9.70 6.96 7.82
C ILE A 66 -8.19 6.66 7.64
N ILE A 67 -7.84 5.52 7.05
CA ILE A 67 -6.46 5.13 6.80
C ILE A 67 -5.76 6.12 5.86
N ASN A 68 -6.43 6.56 4.79
CA ASN A 68 -5.90 7.54 3.86
C ASN A 68 -5.67 8.92 4.48
N ASN A 69 -6.44 9.31 5.49
CA ASN A 69 -6.28 10.58 6.19
C ASN A 69 -5.31 10.48 7.37
N GLY A 70 -5.11 9.29 7.92
CA GLY A 70 -4.30 9.02 9.11
C GLY A 70 -2.79 9.13 8.91
N HIS A 71 -2.30 9.35 7.69
CA HIS A 71 -0.86 9.49 7.41
C HIS A 71 -0.30 10.89 7.71
N ARG A 72 -1.14 11.88 7.93
CA ARG A 72 -0.76 13.29 8.13
C ARG A 72 -1.39 13.85 9.39
N ALA A 73 -0.61 14.58 10.19
CA ALA A 73 -1.12 15.32 11.33
C ALA A 73 -2.09 16.44 10.90
N GLY A 74 -3.07 16.73 11.76
CA GLY A 74 -4.05 17.81 11.54
C GLY A 74 -5.24 17.45 10.65
N MET A 75 -5.38 16.19 10.24
CA MET A 75 -6.57 15.69 9.54
C MET A 75 -7.49 14.98 10.53
N ASP A 76 -8.75 15.41 10.58
CA ASP A 76 -9.79 14.81 11.42
C ASP A 76 -10.80 14.03 10.59
N TYR A 77 -11.32 12.96 11.16
CA TYR A 77 -12.50 12.28 10.66
C TYR A 77 -13.73 12.87 11.33
N ILE A 78 -14.65 13.43 10.54
CA ILE A 78 -15.80 14.16 11.05
C ILE A 78 -17.08 13.37 10.82
N ILE A 79 -17.83 13.11 11.90
CA ILE A 79 -19.13 12.43 11.85
C ILE A 79 -20.16 13.15 12.73
N CYS A 80 -21.43 12.91 12.43
CA CYS A 80 -22.54 13.30 13.30
C CYS A 80 -22.85 12.18 14.28
N VAL A 81 -22.91 12.48 15.58
CA VAL A 81 -23.11 11.51 16.65
C VAL A 81 -24.50 11.64 17.27
N PRO A 82 -25.28 10.52 17.38
CA PRO A 82 -26.55 10.52 18.09
C PRO A 82 -26.37 10.87 19.59
N PRO A 83 -27.44 11.36 20.29
CA PRO A 83 -28.81 11.52 19.81
C PRO A 83 -29.09 12.85 19.07
N LYS A 84 -28.25 13.87 19.27
CA LYS A 84 -28.47 15.21 18.70
C LYS A 84 -27.94 15.37 17.28
N TRP A 85 -27.17 14.38 16.78
CA TRP A 85 -26.49 14.43 15.49
C TRP A 85 -25.49 15.59 15.38
N ASP A 86 -24.93 15.98 16.53
CA ASP A 86 -23.90 17.01 16.58
C ASP A 86 -22.63 16.54 15.84
N ARG A 87 -22.00 17.47 15.14
CA ARG A 87 -20.75 17.21 14.44
C ARG A 87 -19.62 17.01 15.44
N GLN A 88 -18.96 15.86 15.38
CA GLN A 88 -17.79 15.55 16.19
C GLN A 88 -16.60 15.25 15.27
N ALA A 89 -15.46 15.85 15.56
CA ALA A 89 -14.19 15.62 14.89
C ALA A 89 -13.35 14.63 15.72
N PHE A 90 -12.74 13.67 15.07
CA PHE A 90 -11.88 12.67 15.68
C PHE A 90 -10.50 12.75 15.01
N PRO A 91 -9.41 12.93 15.77
CA PRO A 91 -8.07 12.83 15.22
C PRO A 91 -7.83 11.40 14.72
N VAL A 92 -7.28 11.28 13.51
CA VAL A 92 -7.01 9.97 12.90
C VAL A 92 -5.53 9.75 12.57
N TYR A 93 -4.67 10.71 12.90
CA TYR A 93 -3.23 10.58 12.74
C TYR A 93 -2.67 9.58 13.73
N ALA A 94 -2.19 8.45 13.23
CA ALA A 94 -1.65 7.36 14.05
C ALA A 94 -0.73 6.46 13.23
N PRO A 95 0.23 5.78 13.87
CA PRO A 95 1.00 4.73 13.22
C PRO A 95 0.11 3.51 12.97
N ILE A 96 0.07 3.05 11.71
CA ILE A 96 -0.75 1.92 11.29
C ILE A 96 0.14 0.93 10.53
N ALA A 97 0.15 -0.34 10.95
CA ALA A 97 0.75 -1.43 10.19
C ALA A 97 -0.35 -2.35 9.64
N LEU A 98 -0.29 -2.56 8.33
CA LEU A 98 -1.25 -3.40 7.60
C LEU A 98 -0.54 -4.65 7.09
N ALA A 99 -1.10 -5.83 7.33
CA ALA A 99 -0.62 -7.08 6.76
C ALA A 99 -1.75 -7.79 6.02
N GLY A 100 -1.46 -8.37 4.86
CA GLY A 100 -2.46 -9.07 4.06
C GLY A 100 -1.89 -9.67 2.78
N ILE A 101 -2.77 -10.14 1.91
CA ILE A 101 -2.45 -10.78 0.63
C ILE A 101 -3.15 -9.97 -0.47
N GLY A 102 -2.48 -9.84 -1.62
CA GLY A 102 -3.03 -9.10 -2.75
C GLY A 102 -2.50 -7.68 -2.85
N HIS A 103 -3.22 -6.85 -3.57
CA HIS A 103 -2.83 -5.46 -3.83
C HIS A 103 -3.60 -4.50 -2.93
N LEU A 104 -2.88 -3.58 -2.31
CA LEU A 104 -3.49 -2.42 -1.68
C LEU A 104 -3.97 -1.43 -2.75
N PRO A 105 -5.01 -0.64 -2.48
CA PRO A 105 -5.35 0.49 -3.35
C PRO A 105 -4.18 1.45 -3.50
N ASP A 106 -3.98 1.98 -4.71
CA ASP A 106 -2.88 2.91 -5.02
C ASP A 106 -2.82 4.08 -4.01
N THR A 107 -4.00 4.59 -3.59
CA THR A 107 -4.10 5.68 -2.61
C THR A 107 -3.54 5.32 -1.22
N VAL A 108 -3.56 4.05 -0.84
CA VAL A 108 -2.98 3.55 0.42
C VAL A 108 -1.49 3.28 0.22
N VAL A 109 -1.12 2.69 -0.91
CA VAL A 109 0.29 2.43 -1.28
C VAL A 109 1.09 3.72 -1.26
N ASP A 110 0.61 4.78 -1.93
CA ASP A 110 1.25 6.09 -2.00
C ASP A 110 1.48 6.77 -0.63
N ARG A 111 0.83 6.28 0.43
CA ARG A 111 0.90 6.81 1.80
C ARG A 111 1.51 5.84 2.79
N SER A 112 2.20 4.83 2.29
CA SER A 112 2.71 3.73 3.11
C SER A 112 4.13 3.36 2.70
N VAL A 113 4.89 2.80 3.62
CA VAL A 113 6.14 2.10 3.32
C VAL A 113 5.80 0.65 3.02
N LEU A 114 5.96 0.22 1.76
CA LEU A 114 5.61 -1.14 1.35
C LEU A 114 6.77 -2.11 1.61
N ILE A 115 6.53 -3.09 2.49
CA ILE A 115 7.48 -4.16 2.80
C ILE A 115 6.99 -5.47 2.19
N THR A 116 7.64 -5.90 1.11
CA THR A 116 7.31 -7.17 0.44
C THR A 116 7.96 -8.33 1.17
N MET A 117 7.15 -9.18 1.77
CA MET A 117 7.60 -10.39 2.46
C MET A 117 7.53 -11.61 1.53
N ARG A 118 8.63 -12.37 1.49
CA ARG A 118 8.77 -13.60 0.69
C ARG A 118 8.65 -14.84 1.56
N ARG A 119 8.28 -15.96 0.95
CA ARG A 119 8.42 -17.26 1.60
C ARG A 119 9.89 -17.60 1.79
N GLN A 120 10.15 -18.35 2.85
CA GLN A 120 11.47 -18.91 3.10
C GLN A 120 11.87 -19.85 1.96
N ALA A 121 13.06 -19.64 1.42
CA ALA A 121 13.61 -20.51 0.38
C ALA A 121 14.06 -21.86 0.97
N PRO A 122 14.12 -22.93 0.16
CA PRO A 122 14.71 -24.18 0.59
C PRO A 122 16.15 -23.96 1.08
N GLY A 123 16.42 -24.36 2.32
CA GLY A 123 17.75 -24.19 2.96
C GLY A 123 17.88 -22.91 3.81
N GLU A 124 17.02 -21.93 3.67
CA GLU A 124 16.94 -20.82 4.63
C GLU A 124 16.32 -21.30 5.94
N ARG A 125 16.86 -20.83 7.05
CA ARG A 125 16.30 -21.09 8.38
C ARG A 125 16.03 -19.75 9.05
N ALA A 126 14.75 -19.46 9.29
CA ALA A 126 14.36 -18.39 10.20
C ALA A 126 14.15 -18.96 11.59
N GLU A 127 14.57 -18.24 12.60
CA GLU A 127 14.26 -18.58 13.98
C GLU A 127 12.74 -18.59 14.18
N GLN A 128 12.24 -19.69 14.76
CA GLN A 128 10.80 -19.82 14.99
C GLN A 128 10.39 -18.96 16.19
N PHE A 129 9.62 -17.93 15.93
CA PHE A 129 8.99 -17.21 17.01
C PHE A 129 7.96 -18.09 17.72
N ARG A 130 8.13 -18.24 19.04
CA ARG A 130 7.20 -18.90 19.93
C ARG A 130 6.82 -17.93 21.05
N ARG A 131 5.55 -17.65 21.21
CA ARG A 131 5.07 -16.61 22.13
C ARG A 131 5.62 -16.78 23.55
N ARG A 132 5.51 -17.99 24.10
CA ARG A 132 5.88 -18.25 25.50
C ARG A 132 7.35 -17.89 25.85
N PRO A 133 8.40 -18.30 25.12
CA PRO A 133 9.77 -17.90 25.43
C PRO A 133 10.14 -16.51 24.93
N HIS A 134 9.51 -15.97 23.89
CA HIS A 134 9.92 -14.70 23.27
C HIS A 134 9.10 -13.49 23.72
N GLU A 135 7.92 -13.68 24.32
CA GLU A 135 7.11 -12.58 24.81
C GLU A 135 7.79 -11.79 25.93
N PRO A 136 8.38 -12.41 27.00
CA PRO A 136 9.04 -11.64 28.06
C PRO A 136 10.17 -10.74 27.55
N PRO A 137 11.18 -11.25 26.81
CA PRO A 137 12.25 -10.37 26.30
C PRO A 137 11.76 -9.36 25.27
N GLY A 138 10.69 -9.68 24.51
CA GLY A 138 10.08 -8.74 23.58
C GLY A 138 9.45 -7.54 24.29
N ARG A 139 8.70 -7.78 25.38
CA ARG A 139 8.11 -6.70 26.20
C ARG A 139 9.17 -5.88 26.93
N GLU A 140 10.22 -6.52 27.47
CA GLU A 140 11.35 -5.79 28.06
C GLU A 140 12.01 -4.84 27.04
N LEU A 141 12.18 -5.31 25.80
CA LEU A 141 12.67 -4.44 24.72
C LEU A 141 11.69 -3.30 24.42
N GLY A 142 10.40 -3.56 24.40
CA GLY A 142 9.34 -2.55 24.23
C GLY A 142 9.38 -1.47 25.32
N GLU A 143 9.56 -1.86 26.59
CA GLU A 143 9.71 -0.93 27.72
C GLU A 143 10.96 -0.05 27.56
N ARG A 144 12.09 -0.63 27.15
CA ARG A 144 13.32 0.12 26.88
C ARG A 144 13.16 1.10 25.71
N LEU A 145 12.48 0.70 24.65
CA LEU A 145 12.16 1.57 23.51
C LEU A 145 11.23 2.72 23.95
N ALA A 146 10.21 2.44 24.74
CA ALA A 146 9.31 3.45 25.26
C ALA A 146 10.03 4.47 26.15
N ALA A 147 10.94 4.02 27.01
CA ALA A 147 11.77 4.90 27.84
C ALA A 147 12.65 5.80 26.98
N TRP A 148 13.35 5.22 26.00
CA TRP A 148 14.20 5.99 25.08
C TRP A 148 13.39 7.00 24.24
N VAL A 149 12.22 6.63 23.73
CA VAL A 149 11.33 7.56 23.00
C VAL A 149 10.88 8.70 23.92
N GLY A 150 10.59 8.41 25.19
CA GLY A 150 10.26 9.43 26.19
C GLY A 150 11.38 10.48 26.36
N GLU A 151 12.65 10.06 26.25
CA GLU A 151 13.80 10.97 26.37
C GLU A 151 13.98 11.87 25.13
N ILE A 152 13.59 11.40 23.94
CA ILE A 152 13.81 12.13 22.68
C ILE A 152 12.55 12.82 22.14
N SER A 153 11.35 12.49 22.63
CA SER A 153 10.08 12.96 22.07
C SER A 153 10.01 14.48 21.90
N HIS A 154 10.53 15.22 22.90
CA HIS A 154 10.58 16.70 22.87
C HIS A 154 11.53 17.25 21.79
N LYS A 155 12.46 16.44 21.27
CA LYS A 155 13.39 16.83 20.20
C LYS A 155 12.82 16.54 18.81
N LEU A 156 11.79 15.70 18.73
CA LEU A 156 11.14 15.35 17.47
C LEU A 156 10.09 16.38 17.05
N ASP A 157 9.59 17.18 17.99
CA ASP A 157 8.60 18.22 17.68
C ASP A 157 9.22 19.32 16.82
N GLY A 158 8.70 19.46 15.60
CA GLY A 158 9.23 20.40 14.61
C GLY A 158 10.62 20.06 14.05
N TYR A 159 11.12 18.85 14.27
CA TYR A 159 12.39 18.41 13.72
C TYR A 159 12.26 18.04 12.23
N GLU A 160 13.09 18.63 11.39
CA GLU A 160 13.18 18.36 9.95
C GLU A 160 14.41 17.46 9.68
N PRO A 161 14.23 16.16 9.40
CA PRO A 161 15.35 15.28 9.09
C PRO A 161 15.89 15.53 7.68
N ASP A 162 17.15 15.14 7.46
CA ASP A 162 17.73 15.08 6.12
C ASP A 162 17.04 13.98 5.30
N ASN A 163 16.09 14.38 4.44
CA ASN A 163 15.22 13.50 3.68
C ASN A 163 15.63 13.50 2.19
N PRO A 164 16.07 12.35 1.64
CA PRO A 164 16.50 12.26 0.25
C PRO A 164 15.34 12.12 -0.75
N LEU A 165 14.09 12.15 -0.27
CA LEU A 165 12.89 11.97 -1.08
C LEU A 165 12.16 13.30 -1.27
N GLU A 166 11.24 13.34 -2.23
CA GLU A 166 10.42 14.50 -2.56
C GLU A 166 8.92 14.17 -2.41
N ASP A 167 8.10 15.22 -2.41
CA ASP A 167 6.64 15.14 -2.40
C ASP A 167 6.08 14.21 -1.29
N ARG A 168 5.11 13.39 -1.66
CA ARG A 168 4.40 12.51 -0.74
C ARG A 168 5.29 11.42 -0.10
N ALA A 169 6.27 10.94 -0.84
CA ALA A 169 7.24 9.98 -0.30
C ALA A 169 8.05 10.62 0.83
N ALA A 170 8.41 11.89 0.71
CA ALA A 170 9.07 12.63 1.79
C ALA A 170 8.19 12.71 3.04
N ASP A 171 6.90 13.06 2.90
CA ASP A 171 5.94 13.12 4.02
C ASP A 171 5.85 11.77 4.78
N VAL A 172 5.82 10.64 4.04
CA VAL A 172 5.70 9.29 4.62
C VAL A 172 6.97 8.88 5.38
N TRP A 173 8.15 9.25 4.87
CA TRP A 173 9.43 8.86 5.47
C TRP A 173 9.94 9.82 6.55
N GLU A 174 9.46 11.05 6.59
CA GLU A 174 9.90 12.08 7.54
C GLU A 174 9.92 11.60 9.00
N PRO A 175 8.84 11.04 9.58
CA PRO A 175 8.87 10.59 10.98
C PRO A 175 9.83 9.42 11.21
N LEU A 176 10.03 8.54 10.22
CA LEU A 176 10.94 7.40 10.34
C LEU A 176 12.41 7.87 10.27
N LEU A 177 12.72 8.84 9.42
CA LEU A 177 14.05 9.44 9.30
C LEU A 177 14.38 10.24 10.55
N ALA A 178 13.45 11.03 11.08
CA ALA A 178 13.63 11.79 12.32
C ALA A 178 13.99 10.89 13.50
N ILE A 179 13.28 9.78 13.68
CA ILE A 179 13.58 8.78 14.72
C ILE A 179 14.95 8.15 14.48
N ALA A 180 15.27 7.80 13.23
CA ALA A 180 16.55 7.16 12.89
C ALA A 180 17.74 8.07 13.15
N GLU A 181 17.63 9.37 12.87
CA GLU A 181 18.70 10.36 13.15
C GLU A 181 18.96 10.50 14.65
N HIS A 182 17.91 10.49 15.47
CA HIS A 182 18.07 10.52 16.93
C HIS A 182 18.60 9.19 17.51
N ALA A 183 18.41 8.08 16.78
CA ALA A 183 18.98 6.79 17.16
C ALA A 183 20.48 6.65 16.81
N GLY A 184 21.02 7.57 16.03
CA GLY A 184 22.46 7.66 15.71
C GLY A 184 22.78 7.54 14.22
N PRO A 185 24.03 7.85 13.84
CA PRO A 185 24.43 7.99 12.44
C PRO A 185 24.28 6.71 11.62
N ASP A 186 24.49 5.54 12.21
CA ASP A 186 24.32 4.25 11.53
C ASP A 186 22.87 3.99 11.19
N TRP A 187 21.94 4.33 12.10
CA TRP A 187 20.51 4.21 11.86
C TRP A 187 20.03 5.21 10.81
N ALA A 188 20.52 6.45 10.85
CA ALA A 188 20.23 7.46 9.86
C ALA A 188 20.64 7.02 8.43
N ALA A 189 21.86 6.51 8.27
CA ALA A 189 22.35 6.01 6.99
C ALA A 189 21.52 4.81 6.47
N ARG A 190 21.19 3.87 7.35
CA ARG A 190 20.34 2.72 7.00
C ARG A 190 18.93 3.14 6.61
N ALA A 191 18.33 4.08 7.33
CA ALA A 191 17.00 4.57 7.05
C ALA A 191 16.92 5.29 5.70
N ARG A 192 17.92 6.17 5.37
CA ARG A 192 17.99 6.82 4.06
C ARG A 192 18.14 5.80 2.91
N THR A 193 19.01 4.80 3.10
CA THR A 193 19.17 3.72 2.11
C THR A 193 17.87 2.95 1.92
N ALA A 194 17.17 2.64 3.01
CA ALA A 194 15.88 1.97 2.95
C ALA A 194 14.82 2.84 2.27
N ALA A 195 14.77 4.15 2.59
CA ALA A 195 13.88 5.11 1.99
C ALA A 195 14.00 5.13 0.46
N LEU A 196 15.20 5.32 -0.05
CA LEU A 196 15.47 5.31 -1.48
C LEU A 196 15.13 3.96 -2.13
N SER A 197 15.55 2.84 -1.52
CA SER A 197 15.37 1.53 -2.13
C SER A 197 13.91 1.03 -2.10
N LEU A 198 13.15 1.34 -1.05
CA LEU A 198 11.75 0.93 -0.94
C LEU A 198 10.85 1.82 -1.78
N THR A 199 11.10 3.13 -1.83
CA THR A 199 10.36 4.04 -2.71
C THR A 199 10.59 3.69 -4.18
N ALA A 200 11.82 3.50 -4.62
CA ALA A 200 12.10 3.05 -5.99
C ALA A 200 11.43 1.72 -6.35
N ARG A 201 11.21 0.83 -5.37
CA ARG A 201 10.43 -0.40 -5.58
C ARG A 201 8.92 -0.19 -5.56
N GLN A 202 8.44 0.83 -4.87
CA GLN A 202 7.04 1.24 -4.86
C GLN A 202 6.65 1.91 -6.18
N ASP A 203 7.55 2.71 -6.74
CA ASP A 203 7.41 3.28 -8.08
C ASP A 203 7.54 2.19 -9.17
N ALA A 204 8.11 1.03 -8.81
CA ALA A 204 8.28 -0.13 -9.68
C ALA A 204 7.11 -1.14 -9.77
N PRO A 205 6.07 -1.21 -8.92
CA PRO A 205 4.84 -1.81 -9.34
C PRO A 205 4.11 -0.79 -10.19
N GLU A 206 4.40 -0.79 -11.48
CA GLU A 206 3.50 -0.22 -12.47
C GLU A 206 2.07 -0.46 -12.03
N SER A 207 1.28 0.59 -12.00
CA SER A 207 -0.15 0.38 -11.85
C SER A 207 -0.53 -0.72 -12.85
N LEU A 208 -1.41 -1.62 -12.49
CA LEU A 208 -1.84 -2.72 -13.37
C LEU A 208 -2.23 -2.21 -14.78
N ARG A 209 -2.50 -0.91 -14.87
CA ARG A 209 -2.80 -0.18 -16.10
C ARG A 209 -1.56 0.11 -16.93
N VAL A 210 -0.45 0.49 -16.27
CA VAL A 210 0.83 0.75 -16.95
C VAL A 210 1.47 -0.58 -17.38
N GLU A 211 1.37 -1.64 -16.56
CA GLU A 211 1.72 -3.00 -16.93
C GLU A 211 0.97 -3.42 -18.21
N LEU A 212 -0.36 -3.20 -18.24
CA LEU A 212 -1.14 -3.48 -19.44
C LEU A 212 -0.70 -2.66 -20.66
N LEU A 213 -0.36 -1.39 -20.50
CA LEU A 213 0.16 -0.56 -21.61
C LEU A 213 1.48 -1.11 -22.14
N ARG A 214 2.39 -1.56 -21.29
CA ARG A 214 3.66 -2.19 -21.67
C ARG A 214 3.41 -3.50 -22.39
N ASP A 215 2.55 -4.35 -21.86
CA ASP A 215 2.21 -5.63 -22.47
C ASP A 215 1.55 -5.45 -23.83
N ILE A 216 0.65 -4.46 -23.96
CA ILE A 216 0.06 -4.08 -25.26
C ILE A 216 1.16 -3.63 -26.23
N ARG A 217 2.12 -2.80 -25.79
CA ARG A 217 3.26 -2.37 -26.62
C ARG A 217 4.08 -3.56 -27.11
N THR A 218 4.31 -4.53 -26.24
CA THR A 218 5.09 -5.74 -26.54
C THR A 218 4.43 -6.63 -27.57
N ILE A 219 3.11 -6.82 -27.47
CA ILE A 219 2.36 -7.72 -28.37
C ILE A 219 1.85 -7.02 -29.66
N TRP A 220 1.99 -5.69 -29.76
CA TRP A 220 1.48 -4.94 -30.89
C TRP A 220 2.40 -5.10 -32.12
N PRO A 221 1.90 -5.63 -33.24
CA PRO A 221 2.71 -5.75 -34.45
C PRO A 221 3.11 -4.38 -34.99
N SER A 222 4.36 -4.25 -35.42
CA SER A 222 4.91 -2.98 -35.92
C SER A 222 4.16 -2.41 -37.11
N GLU A 223 3.66 -3.27 -37.97
CA GLU A 223 3.02 -2.91 -39.24
C GLU A 223 1.51 -2.70 -39.16
N GLU A 224 0.89 -3.00 -37.98
CA GLU A 224 -0.56 -2.90 -37.87
C GLU A 224 -0.98 -1.56 -37.24
N PRO A 225 -1.66 -0.67 -37.99
CA PRO A 225 -2.11 0.61 -37.46
C PRO A 225 -3.30 0.51 -36.49
N THR A 226 -4.09 -0.57 -36.59
CA THR A 226 -5.27 -0.80 -35.75
C THR A 226 -5.41 -2.26 -35.40
N LEU A 227 -5.82 -2.56 -34.17
CA LEU A 227 -6.16 -3.92 -33.71
C LEU A 227 -7.56 -3.98 -33.14
N ALA A 228 -8.27 -5.07 -33.42
CA ALA A 228 -9.57 -5.33 -32.77
C ALA A 228 -9.40 -5.60 -31.29
N ALA A 229 -10.33 -5.09 -30.47
CA ALA A 229 -10.31 -5.30 -29.02
C ALA A 229 -10.28 -6.77 -28.62
N ALA A 230 -11.03 -7.62 -29.35
CA ALA A 230 -11.03 -9.07 -29.13
C ALA A 230 -9.68 -9.71 -29.44
N GLU A 231 -9.01 -9.26 -30.50
CA GLU A 231 -7.68 -9.74 -30.92
C GLU A 231 -6.61 -9.33 -29.92
N LEU A 232 -6.65 -8.07 -29.44
CA LEU A 232 -5.77 -7.61 -28.35
C LEU A 232 -5.91 -8.46 -27.09
N VAL A 233 -7.13 -8.69 -26.66
CA VAL A 233 -7.41 -9.53 -25.49
C VAL A 233 -6.90 -10.96 -25.70
N ARG A 234 -7.12 -11.53 -26.89
CA ARG A 234 -6.62 -12.87 -27.21
C ARG A 234 -5.11 -12.93 -27.10
N ARG A 235 -4.38 -12.03 -27.77
CA ARG A 235 -2.92 -11.98 -27.75
C ARG A 235 -2.36 -11.78 -26.34
N LEU A 236 -2.95 -10.90 -25.53
CA LEU A 236 -2.55 -10.70 -24.14
C LEU A 236 -2.73 -11.95 -23.27
N ARG A 237 -3.74 -12.75 -23.55
CA ARG A 237 -4.03 -13.99 -22.81
C ARG A 237 -3.20 -15.18 -23.27
N ASP A 238 -2.71 -15.15 -24.52
CA ASP A 238 -1.93 -16.23 -25.13
C ASP A 238 -0.45 -16.21 -24.68
N VAL A 239 0.03 -15.14 -24.04
CA VAL A 239 1.40 -15.05 -23.52
C VAL A 239 1.44 -15.57 -22.08
N GLU A 240 2.14 -16.70 -21.85
CA GLU A 240 2.19 -17.37 -20.52
C GLU A 240 2.83 -16.51 -19.43
N GLU A 241 3.79 -15.66 -19.77
CA GLU A 241 4.46 -14.77 -18.81
C GLU A 241 3.57 -13.59 -18.38
N MET A 242 2.47 -13.33 -19.10
CA MET A 242 1.53 -12.24 -18.81
C MET A 242 0.35 -12.76 -17.98
N ARG A 243 -0.04 -12.01 -16.98
CA ARG A 243 -1.12 -12.38 -16.03
C ARG A 243 -2.55 -12.34 -16.59
N TRP A 244 -2.71 -11.93 -17.85
CA TRP A 244 -4.03 -11.60 -18.41
C TRP A 244 -4.93 -12.80 -18.69
N ALA A 245 -4.35 -14.00 -18.79
CA ALA A 245 -5.12 -15.25 -18.92
C ALA A 245 -5.91 -15.56 -17.64
N GLU A 246 -5.37 -15.25 -16.47
CA GLU A 246 -5.97 -15.55 -15.17
C GLU A 246 -6.57 -14.32 -14.47
N HIS A 247 -6.53 -13.15 -15.12
CA HIS A 247 -7.02 -11.91 -14.52
C HIS A 247 -8.46 -12.07 -14.01
N LYS A 248 -8.67 -11.81 -12.69
CA LYS A 248 -9.96 -11.97 -11.99
C LYS A 248 -10.58 -13.38 -12.13
N GLY A 249 -9.76 -14.41 -12.30
CA GLY A 249 -10.21 -15.81 -12.40
C GLY A 249 -10.84 -16.20 -13.74
N ASN A 250 -11.28 -15.25 -14.57
CA ASN A 250 -11.91 -15.49 -15.89
C ASN A 250 -11.11 -14.92 -17.06
N GLY A 251 -9.96 -14.33 -16.79
CA GLY A 251 -9.12 -13.66 -17.76
C GLY A 251 -9.61 -12.25 -18.14
N LEU A 252 -8.70 -11.48 -18.76
CA LEU A 252 -9.01 -10.15 -19.28
C LEU A 252 -10.11 -10.23 -20.33
N THR A 253 -11.09 -9.32 -20.28
CA THR A 253 -12.17 -9.20 -21.25
C THR A 253 -12.05 -7.91 -22.04
N ALA A 254 -12.73 -7.79 -23.20
CA ALA A 254 -12.75 -6.55 -23.98
C ALA A 254 -13.32 -5.35 -23.17
N ARG A 255 -14.28 -5.61 -22.28
CA ARG A 255 -14.81 -4.61 -21.35
C ARG A 255 -13.76 -4.22 -20.31
N GLY A 256 -13.04 -5.19 -19.73
CA GLY A 256 -11.94 -4.96 -18.82
C GLY A 256 -10.81 -4.16 -19.46
N LEU A 257 -10.40 -4.53 -20.68
CA LEU A 257 -9.43 -3.78 -21.48
C LEU A 257 -9.85 -2.30 -21.64
N SER A 258 -11.09 -2.03 -22.00
CA SER A 258 -11.60 -0.66 -22.13
C SER A 258 -11.58 0.11 -20.80
N GLN A 259 -11.90 -0.54 -19.68
CA GLN A 259 -11.84 0.09 -18.35
C GLN A 259 -10.40 0.45 -17.93
N PHE A 260 -9.43 -0.39 -18.29
CA PHE A 260 -8.02 -0.12 -18.03
C PHE A 260 -7.46 1.03 -18.88
N LEU A 261 -7.86 1.13 -20.13
CA LEU A 261 -7.33 2.12 -21.08
C LEU A 261 -8.01 3.50 -20.98
N ARG A 262 -9.24 3.55 -20.48
CA ARG A 262 -10.02 4.79 -20.37
C ARG A 262 -9.33 5.91 -19.55
N PRO A 263 -8.65 5.67 -18.43
CA PRO A 263 -7.95 6.73 -17.69
C PRO A 263 -6.82 7.41 -18.47
N PHE A 264 -6.26 6.72 -19.46
CA PHE A 264 -5.26 7.29 -20.38
C PHE A 264 -5.87 8.05 -21.57
N GLY A 265 -7.20 8.22 -21.60
CA GLY A 265 -7.92 8.83 -22.73
C GLY A 265 -8.09 7.92 -23.92
N ILE A 266 -7.65 6.65 -23.84
CA ILE A 266 -7.68 5.70 -24.96
C ILE A 266 -9.06 5.04 -25.02
N THR A 267 -9.74 5.24 -26.17
CA THR A 267 -11.07 4.67 -26.44
C THR A 267 -11.05 3.85 -27.72
N SER A 268 -11.87 2.80 -27.76
CA SER A 268 -12.03 2.02 -28.99
C SER A 268 -12.94 2.74 -29.98
N HIS A 269 -12.63 2.63 -31.26
CA HIS A 269 -13.43 3.14 -32.36
C HIS A 269 -14.18 2.00 -33.07
N LYS A 270 -15.39 2.27 -33.53
CA LYS A 270 -16.16 1.28 -34.26
C LYS A 270 -15.67 1.24 -35.72
N LYS A 271 -15.15 0.10 -36.16
CA LYS A 271 -14.73 -0.13 -37.56
C LYS A 271 -15.49 -1.35 -38.09
N ALA A 272 -16.40 -1.13 -39.06
CA ALA A 272 -17.35 -2.14 -39.52
C ALA A 272 -18.14 -2.76 -38.34
N THR A 273 -17.92 -4.04 -38.02
CA THR A 273 -18.61 -4.79 -36.99
C THR A 273 -17.80 -4.91 -35.66
N ALA A 274 -16.56 -4.44 -35.62
CA ALA A 274 -15.66 -4.62 -34.50
C ALA A 274 -15.25 -3.28 -33.85
N ASN A 275 -15.02 -3.30 -32.54
CA ASN A 275 -14.34 -2.23 -31.82
C ASN A 275 -12.84 -2.41 -32.01
N VAL A 276 -12.14 -1.38 -32.43
CA VAL A 276 -10.70 -1.38 -32.71
C VAL A 276 -10.02 -0.29 -31.89
N TYR A 277 -8.77 -0.51 -31.54
CA TYR A 277 -7.87 0.50 -31.01
C TYR A 277 -6.87 0.90 -32.09
N ALA A 278 -6.52 2.17 -32.18
CA ALA A 278 -5.48 2.65 -33.07
C ALA A 278 -4.15 2.75 -32.32
N ARG A 279 -3.05 2.38 -33.02
CA ARG A 279 -1.71 2.52 -32.44
C ARG A 279 -1.37 3.96 -32.08
N SER A 280 -1.85 4.91 -32.88
CA SER A 280 -1.69 6.34 -32.64
C SER A 280 -2.29 6.80 -31.29
N ASP A 281 -3.39 6.18 -30.87
CA ASP A 281 -4.05 6.55 -29.61
C ASP A 281 -3.29 6.04 -28.39
N LEU A 282 -2.45 5.01 -28.59
CA LEU A 282 -1.61 4.42 -27.55
C LEU A 282 -0.22 5.08 -27.46
N SER A 283 0.27 5.68 -28.55
CA SER A 283 1.64 6.21 -28.64
C SER A 283 1.90 7.29 -27.58
N ASP A 284 0.99 8.25 -27.39
CA ASP A 284 1.11 9.30 -26.36
C ASP A 284 1.16 8.71 -24.94
N ALA A 285 0.36 7.67 -24.68
CA ALA A 285 0.39 6.99 -23.38
C ALA A 285 1.68 6.17 -23.20
N TRP A 286 2.18 5.53 -24.24
CA TRP A 286 3.46 4.84 -24.19
C TRP A 286 4.63 5.80 -23.90
N ASP A 287 4.65 6.97 -24.57
CA ASP A 287 5.70 7.97 -24.40
C ASP A 287 5.66 8.65 -23.01
N ARG A 288 4.47 8.74 -22.39
CA ARG A 288 4.31 9.37 -21.06
C ARG A 288 4.51 8.41 -19.89
N TYR A 289 4.15 7.15 -20.05
CA TYR A 289 4.05 6.20 -18.94
C TYR A 289 5.01 5.01 -19.05
N LEU A 290 5.63 4.80 -20.21
CA LEU A 290 6.63 3.75 -20.39
C LEU A 290 7.95 4.43 -20.71
N GLU A 291 8.90 4.39 -19.78
CA GLU A 291 10.26 4.87 -20.03
C GLU A 291 10.87 4.22 -21.29
N ALA A 292 11.72 4.96 -21.98
CA ALA A 292 12.33 4.58 -23.25
C ALA A 292 13.33 3.43 -23.10
#